data_2beb66aa524d81731e235dda8c94a882
#
_entry.id   2beb66aa524d81731e235dda8c94a882
#
_cell.length_a   1.000
_cell.length_b   1.000
_cell.length_c   1.000
_cell.angle_alpha   90.00
_cell.angle_beta   90.00
_cell.angle_gamma   90.00
#
_symmetry.space_group_name_H-M   'P 1'
#
loop_
_entity.id
_entity.type
_entity.pdbx_description
1 polymer ?
#
loop_
_entity_poly.entity_id
_entity_poly.type
_entity_poly.pdbx_seq_one_letter_code
_entity_poly.pdbx_strand_id
1 'polypeptide(L)'
;MKGPKQLDKNHNCFVYVTVKDEDEGLFIAQKVVEKRLVACANLYPQIKSVFNYQNQIQIQDEAVVIFKTTANAYDKLERFIIKIHSYDDPCVLRLPIEGGAADFMSWIKDTVVS
;
A
#
# COMPACT_ATOMS: atom_id res chain seq x y z
N MET A 1 16.68 21.63 18.41
CA MET A 1 15.68 20.63 18.08
C MET A 1 15.85 20.20 16.63
N LYS A 2 15.90 18.90 16.39
CA LYS A 2 15.99 18.40 15.01
C LYS A 2 14.64 18.49 14.34
N GLY A 3 14.62 18.84 13.04
CA GLY A 3 13.40 18.83 12.27
C GLY A 3 12.84 17.42 12.06
N PRO A 4 11.74 17.29 11.32
CA PRO A 4 11.14 15.97 11.07
C PRO A 4 12.18 15.03 10.46
N LYS A 5 12.19 13.81 10.97
CA LYS A 5 13.11 12.79 10.50
C LYS A 5 12.66 12.32 9.12
N GLN A 6 13.52 12.45 8.12
CA GLN A 6 13.22 11.92 6.81
C GLN A 6 13.36 10.40 6.84
N LEU A 7 12.47 9.72 6.10
CA LEU A 7 12.56 8.27 5.98
C LEU A 7 13.79 7.90 5.18
N ASP A 8 14.58 6.99 5.73
CA ASP A 8 15.66 6.34 5.02
C ASP A 8 15.08 5.52 3.87
N LYS A 9 15.70 5.56 2.70
CA LYS A 9 15.27 4.76 1.55
C LYS A 9 15.34 3.26 1.82
N ASN A 10 16.10 2.85 2.84
CA ASN A 10 16.17 1.45 3.25
C ASN A 10 15.10 1.05 4.26
N HIS A 11 14.25 1.98 4.65
CA HIS A 11 13.14 1.68 5.54
C HIS A 11 12.13 0.77 4.87
N ASN A 12 11.56 -0.14 5.66
CA ASN A 12 10.37 -0.88 5.21
C ASN A 12 9.13 -0.05 5.50
N CYS A 13 8.10 -0.28 4.74
CA CYS A 13 6.86 0.44 4.94
C CYS A 13 5.64 -0.42 4.57
N PHE A 14 4.51 -0.04 5.15
CA PHE A 14 3.19 -0.49 4.73
C PHE A 14 2.67 0.49 3.68
N VAL A 15 1.89 -0.03 2.74
CA VAL A 15 1.16 0.81 1.79
C VAL A 15 -0.31 0.39 1.85
N TYR A 16 -1.15 1.31 2.26
CA TYR A 16 -2.57 1.09 2.46
C TYR A 16 -3.33 1.59 1.23
N VAL A 17 -4.12 0.70 0.62
CA VAL A 17 -4.86 1.01 -0.59
C VAL A 17 -6.30 0.53 -0.45
N THR A 18 -7.28 1.40 -0.71
CA THR A 18 -8.67 0.97 -0.82
C THR A 18 -8.98 0.71 -2.28
N VAL A 19 -9.81 -0.31 -2.53
CA VAL A 19 -10.22 -0.74 -3.87
C VAL A 19 -11.72 -0.97 -3.86
N LYS A 20 -12.32 -1.07 -5.03
CA LYS A 20 -13.79 -1.17 -5.13
C LYS A 20 -14.33 -2.49 -4.60
N ASP A 21 -13.56 -3.58 -4.70
CA ASP A 21 -14.00 -4.92 -4.28
C ASP A 21 -12.79 -5.87 -4.13
N GLU A 22 -13.09 -7.08 -3.68
CA GLU A 22 -12.07 -8.12 -3.48
C GLU A 22 -11.33 -8.45 -4.78
N ASP A 23 -12.05 -8.55 -5.88
CA ASP A 23 -11.44 -8.94 -7.17
C ASP A 23 -10.41 -7.92 -7.63
N GLU A 24 -10.72 -6.64 -7.52
CA GLU A 24 -9.74 -5.59 -7.84
C GLU A 24 -8.53 -5.66 -6.91
N GLY A 25 -8.76 -5.86 -5.63
CA GLY A 25 -7.69 -5.99 -4.66
C GLY A 25 -6.74 -7.13 -4.98
N LEU A 26 -7.29 -8.30 -5.32
CA LEU A 26 -6.48 -9.46 -5.71
C LEU A 26 -5.73 -9.21 -7.01
N PHE A 27 -6.37 -8.57 -7.99
CA PHE A 27 -5.73 -8.26 -9.26
C PHE A 27 -4.50 -7.36 -9.06
N ILE A 28 -4.67 -6.26 -8.30
CA ILE A 28 -3.57 -5.34 -8.04
C ILE A 28 -2.47 -6.04 -7.24
N ALA A 29 -2.86 -6.79 -6.18
CA ALA A 29 -1.90 -7.48 -5.33
C ALA A 29 -1.04 -8.46 -6.11
N GLN A 30 -1.65 -9.28 -6.98
CA GLN A 30 -0.92 -10.23 -7.79
C GLN A 30 0.05 -9.54 -8.73
N LYS A 31 -0.36 -8.43 -9.36
CA LYS A 31 0.49 -7.71 -10.30
C LYS A 31 1.73 -7.13 -9.62
N VAL A 32 1.57 -6.50 -8.47
CA VAL A 32 2.70 -5.87 -7.78
C VAL A 32 3.62 -6.88 -7.12
N VAL A 33 3.09 -8.02 -6.68
CA VAL A 33 3.91 -9.13 -6.17
C VAL A 33 4.73 -9.74 -7.30
N GLU A 34 4.13 -10.00 -8.45
CA GLU A 34 4.82 -10.52 -9.63
C GLU A 34 5.97 -9.61 -10.05
N LYS A 35 5.78 -8.31 -9.98
CA LYS A 35 6.81 -7.32 -10.34
C LYS A 35 7.83 -7.10 -9.23
N ARG A 36 7.64 -7.76 -8.08
CA ARG A 36 8.51 -7.61 -6.91
C ARG A 36 8.59 -6.16 -6.42
N LEU A 37 7.52 -5.40 -6.63
CA LEU A 37 7.39 -4.06 -6.07
C LEU A 37 6.97 -4.10 -4.60
N VAL A 38 6.44 -5.23 -4.16
CA VAL A 38 6.12 -5.50 -2.76
C VAL A 38 6.59 -6.90 -2.41
N ALA A 39 6.85 -7.15 -1.12
CA ALA A 39 7.17 -8.49 -0.65
C ALA A 39 5.91 -9.34 -0.50
N CYS A 40 4.85 -8.73 0.04
CA CYS A 40 3.57 -9.42 0.20
C CYS A 40 2.44 -8.40 0.33
N ALA A 41 1.22 -8.92 0.21
CA ALA A 41 0.00 -8.15 0.35
C ALA A 41 -0.98 -8.92 1.23
N ASN A 42 -1.71 -8.19 2.06
CA ASN A 42 -2.81 -8.74 2.84
C ASN A 42 -4.10 -8.04 2.40
N LEU A 43 -5.13 -8.82 2.17
CA LEU A 43 -6.41 -8.30 1.66
C LEU A 43 -7.50 -8.47 2.72
N TYR A 44 -8.20 -7.37 2.99
CA TYR A 44 -9.46 -7.39 3.73
C TYR A 44 -10.57 -7.28 2.70
N PRO A 45 -11.37 -8.35 2.49
CA PRO A 45 -12.25 -8.42 1.33
C PRO A 45 -13.43 -7.46 1.39
N GLN A 46 -13.79 -6.99 2.59
CA GLN A 46 -14.91 -6.07 2.73
C GLN A 46 -14.73 -5.15 3.92
N ILE A 47 -14.84 -3.85 3.65
CA ILE A 47 -14.89 -2.79 4.67
C ILE A 47 -16.03 -1.85 4.32
N LYS A 48 -16.43 -1.05 5.30
CA LYS A 48 -17.33 0.09 5.08
C LYS A 48 -16.48 1.35 5.15
N SER A 49 -16.53 2.16 4.10
CA SER A 49 -15.86 3.46 4.07
C SER A 49 -16.90 4.55 4.24
N VAL A 50 -16.67 5.44 5.18
CA VAL A 50 -17.56 6.58 5.46
C VAL A 50 -16.75 7.84 5.21
N PHE A 51 -17.21 8.68 4.32
CA PHE A 51 -16.44 9.86 3.92
C PHE A 51 -17.36 11.00 3.51
N ASN A 52 -16.81 12.20 3.50
CA ASN A 52 -17.50 13.38 3.03
C ASN A 52 -17.11 13.62 1.57
N TYR A 53 -18.12 13.71 0.72
CA TYR A 53 -17.94 14.06 -0.68
C TYR A 53 -18.92 15.15 -1.04
N GLN A 54 -18.40 16.31 -1.44
CA GLN A 54 -19.22 17.47 -1.79
C GLN A 54 -20.25 17.82 -0.70
N ASN A 55 -19.78 17.84 0.55
CA ASN A 55 -20.57 18.17 1.75
C ASN A 55 -21.68 17.16 2.05
N GLN A 56 -21.60 15.96 1.50
CA GLN A 56 -22.53 14.87 1.81
C GLN A 56 -21.78 13.68 2.35
N ILE A 57 -22.37 13.04 3.36
CA ILE A 57 -21.81 11.81 3.94
C ILE A 57 -22.14 10.65 3.00
N GLN A 58 -21.11 9.94 2.59
CA GLN A 58 -21.22 8.75 1.75
C GLN A 58 -20.81 7.53 2.57
N ILE A 59 -21.49 6.42 2.34
CA ILE A 59 -21.12 5.12 2.89
C ILE A 59 -20.98 4.16 1.72
N GLN A 60 -19.84 3.52 1.61
CA GLN A 60 -19.52 2.68 0.46
C GLN A 60 -18.84 1.41 0.90
N ASP A 61 -19.21 0.29 0.27
CA ASP A 61 -18.49 -0.96 0.43
C ASP A 61 -17.21 -0.91 -0.39
N GLU A 62 -16.11 -1.32 0.24
CA GLU A 62 -14.81 -1.40 -0.42
C GLU A 62 -14.06 -2.60 0.11
N ALA A 63 -12.87 -2.84 -0.44
CA ALA A 63 -11.87 -3.74 0.12
C ALA A 63 -10.60 -2.95 0.41
N VAL A 64 -9.73 -3.51 1.26
CA VAL A 64 -8.44 -2.89 1.59
C VAL A 64 -7.34 -3.88 1.29
N VAL A 65 -6.27 -3.40 0.65
CA VAL A 65 -5.04 -4.15 0.52
C VAL A 65 -3.95 -3.41 1.29
N ILE A 66 -3.24 -4.15 2.12
CA ILE A 66 -2.06 -3.63 2.83
C ILE A 66 -0.84 -4.33 2.26
N PHE A 67 0.04 -3.56 1.64
CA PHE A 67 1.28 -4.06 1.05
C PHE A 67 2.43 -3.85 2.00
N LYS A 68 3.41 -4.75 1.97
CA LYS A 68 4.67 -4.62 2.69
C LYS A 68 5.78 -4.48 1.66
N THR A 69 6.52 -3.38 1.74
CA THR A 69 7.54 -3.05 0.76
C THR A 69 8.64 -2.22 1.40
N THR A 70 9.52 -1.68 0.57
CA THR A 70 10.59 -0.78 1.02
C THR A 70 10.28 0.65 0.59
N ALA A 71 10.81 1.61 1.33
CA ALA A 71 10.69 3.02 0.95
C ALA A 71 11.33 3.27 -0.43
N ASN A 72 12.38 2.53 -0.75
CA ASN A 72 13.06 2.67 -2.04
C ASN A 72 12.17 2.27 -3.23
N ALA A 73 11.30 1.29 -3.07
CA ALA A 73 10.42 0.84 -4.14
C ALA A 73 9.10 1.61 -4.19
N TYR A 74 8.82 2.44 -3.19
CA TYR A 74 7.49 3.02 -3.02
C TYR A 74 7.05 3.88 -4.22
N ASP A 75 7.92 4.74 -4.74
CA ASP A 75 7.52 5.64 -5.83
C ASP A 75 7.09 4.87 -7.07
N LYS A 76 7.81 3.80 -7.41
CA LYS A 76 7.41 2.92 -8.52
C LYS A 76 6.11 2.21 -8.24
N LEU A 77 5.94 1.73 -7.00
CA LEU A 77 4.72 1.05 -6.58
C LEU A 77 3.51 1.97 -6.71
N GLU A 78 3.62 3.19 -6.17
CA GLU A 78 2.53 4.17 -6.23
C GLU A 78 2.12 4.46 -7.66
N ARG A 79 3.09 4.75 -8.53
CA ARG A 79 2.80 5.03 -9.94
C ARG A 79 2.10 3.88 -10.63
N PHE A 80 2.56 2.67 -10.35
CA PHE A 80 1.97 1.48 -10.97
C PHE A 80 0.54 1.25 -10.49
N ILE A 81 0.31 1.36 -9.17
CA ILE A 81 -1.04 1.19 -8.61
C ILE A 81 -2.00 2.22 -9.20
N ILE A 82 -1.60 3.49 -9.25
CA ILE A 82 -2.44 4.55 -9.81
C ILE A 82 -2.80 4.23 -11.26
N LYS A 83 -1.85 3.72 -12.02
CA LYS A 83 -2.05 3.38 -13.43
C LYS A 83 -3.12 2.30 -13.65
N ILE A 84 -3.17 1.29 -12.78
CA ILE A 84 -4.08 0.14 -12.97
C ILE A 84 -5.34 0.19 -12.11
N HIS A 85 -5.43 1.17 -11.21
CA HIS A 85 -6.58 1.31 -10.30
C HIS A 85 -7.80 1.80 -11.06
N SER A 86 -8.99 1.33 -10.64
CA SER A 86 -10.26 1.74 -11.25
C SER A 86 -10.69 3.16 -10.89
N TYR A 87 -10.21 3.70 -9.76
CA TYR A 87 -10.54 5.07 -9.34
C TYR A 87 -9.59 6.07 -10.00
N ASP A 88 -10.10 7.28 -10.26
CA ASP A 88 -9.27 8.37 -10.78
C ASP A 88 -8.26 8.85 -9.73
N ASP A 89 -8.70 8.97 -8.48
CA ASP A 89 -7.87 9.42 -7.35
C ASP A 89 -7.87 8.36 -6.25
N PRO A 90 -7.13 7.27 -6.42
CA PRO A 90 -7.14 6.20 -5.43
C PRO A 90 -6.44 6.60 -4.14
N CYS A 91 -6.94 6.03 -3.02
CA CYS A 91 -6.26 6.13 -1.74
C CYS A 91 -5.04 5.22 -1.76
N VAL A 92 -3.85 5.82 -1.78
CA VAL A 92 -2.58 5.10 -1.70
C VAL A 92 -1.73 5.83 -0.66
N LEU A 93 -1.56 5.21 0.50
CA LEU A 93 -0.89 5.86 1.64
C LEU A 93 0.28 5.01 2.11
N ARG A 94 1.41 5.66 2.34
CA ARG A 94 2.60 5.01 2.86
C ARG A 94 2.72 5.27 4.36
N LEU A 95 2.94 4.19 5.13
CA LEU A 95 3.19 4.28 6.57
C LEU A 95 4.54 3.61 6.86
N PRO A 96 5.42 4.27 7.61
CA PRO A 96 6.71 3.66 7.95
C PRO A 96 6.53 2.50 8.92
N ILE A 97 7.36 1.47 8.78
CA ILE A 97 7.47 0.38 9.75
C ILE A 97 8.68 0.71 10.62
N GLU A 98 8.43 1.08 11.88
CA GLU A 98 9.50 1.47 12.80
C GLU A 98 10.34 0.30 13.25
N GLY A 99 9.75 -0.89 13.36
CA GLY A 99 10.47 -2.08 13.80
C GLY A 99 9.60 -3.31 13.62
N GLY A 100 10.24 -4.46 13.73
CA GLY A 100 9.56 -5.74 13.60
C GLY A 100 10.54 -6.88 13.79
N ALA A 101 10.07 -8.12 13.62
CA ALA A 101 10.91 -9.29 13.71
C ALA A 101 12.04 -9.22 12.67
N ALA A 102 13.27 -9.41 13.11
CA ALA A 102 14.45 -9.16 12.28
C ALA A 102 14.45 -9.96 10.98
N ASP A 103 14.11 -11.24 11.04
CA ASP A 103 14.11 -12.09 9.86
C ASP A 103 13.03 -11.67 8.86
N PHE A 104 11.86 -11.28 9.35
CA PHE A 104 10.80 -10.82 8.49
C PHE A 104 11.15 -9.49 7.81
N MET A 105 11.73 -8.56 8.57
CA MET A 105 12.18 -7.28 8.03
C MET A 105 13.23 -7.47 6.94
N SER A 106 14.17 -8.39 7.15
CA SER A 106 15.17 -8.74 6.13
C SER A 106 14.54 -9.37 4.90
N TRP A 107 13.54 -10.23 5.10
CA TRP A 107 12.85 -10.88 4.00
C TRP A 107 12.16 -9.87 3.10
N ILE A 108 11.54 -8.82 3.67
CA ILE A 108 10.95 -7.75 2.86
C ILE A 108 11.99 -7.12 1.95
N LYS A 109 13.15 -6.75 2.52
CA LYS A 109 14.22 -6.10 1.76
C LYS A 109 14.79 -7.00 0.68
N ASP A 110 14.96 -8.28 0.98
CA ASP A 110 15.54 -9.23 0.03
C ASP A 110 14.58 -9.57 -1.12
N THR A 111 13.27 -9.48 -0.88
CA THR A 111 12.25 -9.86 -1.84
C THR A 111 11.92 -8.73 -2.81
N VAL A 112 11.92 -7.50 -2.33
CA VAL A 112 11.53 -6.32 -3.13
C VAL A 112 12.69 -5.88 -4.00
N VAL A 113 12.38 -5.52 -5.26
CA VAL A 113 13.39 -4.95 -6.16
C VAL A 113 13.87 -3.61 -5.62
N SER A 114 15.14 -3.35 -5.80
CA SER A 114 15.75 -2.11 -5.34
C SER A 114 15.79 -1.06 -6.45
#